data_6c4de81571c5dab55e43fd9dc555de95
#
_entry.id   6c4de81571c5dab55e43fd9dc555de95
#
_cell.length_a   1.000
_cell.length_b   1.000
_cell.length_c   1.000
_cell.angle_alpha   90.00
_cell.angle_beta   90.00
_cell.angle_gamma   90.00
#
_symmetry.space_group_name_H-M   'P 1'
#
loop_
_entity.id
_entity.type
_entity.pdbx_description
1 polymer ?
#
loop_
_entity_poly.entity_id
_entity_poly.type
_entity_poly.pdbx_seq_one_letter_code
_entity_poly.pdbx_strand_id
1 'polypeptide(L)'
;IARMETAGATIVRIESNETPPDFWGASRLVLDSEFKVFLDAYLSGSPADIPVRSLADLVAFNNENAEVEQAIFGQDIFESSLEAPEMDSDTYQDALALIRKTTRDDGIDALLRDHDVQVLMGPSGPVSPRVDVVNGDVWPAWAGAGSMAAISGYPNLTVPMGTVAGVPVGVSFMSGRD
;
A
#
# COMPACT_ATOMS: atom_id res chain seq x y z
N ILE A 1 22.26 1.85 -10.54
CA ILE A 1 22.86 3.20 -10.52
C ILE A 1 23.84 3.33 -11.66
N ALA A 2 24.96 2.61 -11.71
CA ALA A 2 26.03 2.79 -12.72
C ALA A 2 25.57 2.82 -14.19
N ARG A 3 24.58 1.99 -14.56
CA ARG A 3 23.99 2.03 -15.91
C ARG A 3 23.29 3.35 -16.23
N MET A 4 22.63 3.94 -15.24
CA MET A 4 21.92 5.22 -15.39
C MET A 4 22.91 6.37 -15.53
N GLU A 5 23.95 6.39 -14.70
CA GLU A 5 25.07 7.36 -14.79
C GLU A 5 25.76 7.27 -16.16
N THR A 6 26.02 6.04 -16.65
CA THR A 6 26.57 5.83 -18.00
C THR A 6 25.65 6.34 -19.09
N ALA A 7 24.34 6.30 -18.88
CA ALA A 7 23.32 6.84 -19.78
C ALA A 7 23.10 8.36 -19.64
N GLY A 8 23.86 9.05 -18.77
CA GLY A 8 23.84 10.49 -18.59
C GLY A 8 22.94 11.00 -17.46
N ALA A 9 22.41 10.12 -16.61
CA ALA A 9 21.63 10.56 -15.46
C ALA A 9 22.55 11.06 -14.33
N THR A 10 22.13 12.14 -13.68
CA THR A 10 22.74 12.62 -12.41
C THR A 10 22.04 11.95 -11.24
N ILE A 11 22.78 11.28 -10.38
CA ILE A 11 22.22 10.58 -9.22
C ILE A 11 22.50 11.35 -7.94
N VAL A 12 21.45 11.76 -7.26
CA VAL A 12 21.47 12.39 -5.93
C VAL A 12 21.03 11.37 -4.90
N ARG A 13 21.80 11.14 -3.85
CA ARG A 13 21.45 10.22 -2.77
C ARG A 13 20.65 10.94 -1.70
N ILE A 14 19.50 10.35 -1.34
CA ILE A 14 18.66 10.78 -0.23
C ILE A 14 18.79 9.72 0.87
N GLU A 15 19.22 10.13 2.06
CA GLU A 15 19.59 9.18 3.13
C GLU A 15 18.37 8.67 3.90
N SER A 16 17.40 9.52 4.20
CA SER A 16 16.16 9.12 4.87
C SER A 16 15.00 10.07 4.56
N ASN A 17 13.78 9.54 4.69
CA ASN A 17 12.55 10.31 4.80
C ASN A 17 11.74 9.69 5.93
N GLU A 18 11.61 10.41 7.05
CA GLU A 18 10.88 9.92 8.22
C GLU A 18 9.38 10.20 8.06
N THR A 19 8.57 9.25 8.49
CA THR A 19 7.11 9.42 8.56
C THR A 19 6.68 9.76 9.99
N PRO A 20 5.63 10.58 10.18
CA PRO A 20 5.06 10.83 11.50
C PRO A 20 4.65 9.52 12.21
N PRO A 21 4.69 9.46 13.55
CA PRO A 21 4.34 8.23 14.29
C PRO A 21 2.96 7.67 13.95
N ASP A 22 1.97 8.53 13.71
CA ASP A 22 0.58 8.13 13.44
C ASP A 22 0.30 7.81 11.96
N PHE A 23 1.29 7.93 11.09
CA PHE A 23 1.12 7.78 9.63
C PHE A 23 0.55 6.42 9.24
N TRP A 24 1.11 5.34 9.76
CA TRP A 24 0.66 3.99 9.39
C TRP A 24 -0.72 3.65 9.94
N GLY A 25 -1.07 4.17 11.12
CA GLY A 25 -2.42 4.07 11.68
C GLY A 25 -3.45 4.81 10.82
N ALA A 26 -3.14 6.03 10.41
CA ALA A 26 -3.98 6.82 9.52
C ALA A 26 -4.11 6.16 8.13
N SER A 27 -3.02 5.65 7.57
CA SER A 27 -3.04 4.94 6.29
C SER A 27 -3.91 3.69 6.35
N ARG A 28 -3.85 2.94 7.46
CA ARG A 28 -4.68 1.77 7.67
C ARG A 28 -6.16 2.13 7.79
N LEU A 29 -6.49 3.16 8.56
CA LEU A 29 -7.85 3.64 8.74
C LEU A 29 -8.49 4.07 7.40
N VAL A 30 -7.76 4.82 6.58
CA VAL A 30 -8.23 5.22 5.24
C VAL A 30 -8.47 4.00 4.37
N LEU A 31 -7.53 3.04 4.36
CA LEU A 31 -7.65 1.81 3.59
C LEU A 31 -8.90 1.01 4.00
N ASP A 32 -9.13 0.81 5.29
CA ASP A 32 -10.26 0.02 5.80
C ASP A 32 -11.61 0.70 5.50
N SER A 33 -11.70 2.03 5.66
CA SER A 33 -12.90 2.82 5.34
C SER A 33 -13.25 2.76 3.85
N GLU A 34 -12.25 2.95 2.99
CA GLU A 34 -12.43 2.91 1.54
C GLU A 34 -12.72 1.48 1.05
N PHE A 35 -12.05 0.48 1.61
CA PHE A 35 -12.25 -0.92 1.26
C PHE A 35 -13.70 -1.36 1.46
N LYS A 36 -14.30 -1.06 2.63
CA LYS A 36 -15.72 -1.34 2.92
C LYS A 36 -16.63 -0.77 1.83
N VAL A 37 -16.52 0.53 1.55
CA VAL A 37 -17.41 1.24 0.63
C VAL A 37 -17.25 0.74 -0.81
N PHE A 38 -16.00 0.60 -1.28
CA PHE A 38 -15.76 0.22 -2.67
C PHE A 38 -15.99 -1.26 -2.92
N LEU A 39 -15.77 -2.13 -1.93
CA LEU A 39 -16.10 -3.55 -2.04
C LEU A 39 -17.61 -3.75 -2.09
N ASP A 40 -18.39 -3.06 -1.26
CA ASP A 40 -19.85 -3.12 -1.28
C ASP A 40 -20.40 -2.65 -2.65
N ALA A 41 -19.86 -1.54 -3.17
CA ALA A 41 -20.22 -1.05 -4.49
C ALA A 41 -19.89 -2.06 -5.60
N TYR A 42 -18.74 -2.71 -5.54
CA TYR A 42 -18.33 -3.75 -6.49
C TYR A 42 -19.26 -4.98 -6.41
N LEU A 43 -19.48 -5.51 -5.22
CA LEU A 43 -20.26 -6.72 -5.00
C LEU A 43 -21.74 -6.52 -5.31
N SER A 44 -22.30 -5.32 -5.09
CA SER A 44 -23.68 -5.00 -5.45
C SER A 44 -23.97 -5.19 -6.94
N GLY A 45 -22.97 -5.02 -7.80
CA GLY A 45 -23.02 -5.22 -9.25
C GLY A 45 -22.84 -6.67 -9.72
N SER A 46 -22.62 -7.63 -8.82
CA SER A 46 -22.37 -9.03 -9.16
C SER A 46 -23.59 -9.69 -9.82
N PRO A 47 -23.43 -10.78 -10.62
CA PRO A 47 -24.52 -11.55 -11.20
C PRO A 47 -25.53 -12.02 -10.16
N ALA A 48 -26.80 -12.17 -10.56
CA ALA A 48 -27.92 -12.41 -9.63
C ALA A 48 -27.83 -13.73 -8.85
N ASP A 49 -27.10 -14.70 -9.38
CA ASP A 49 -26.86 -16.03 -8.76
C ASP A 49 -25.76 -16.02 -7.70
N ILE A 50 -25.03 -14.92 -7.54
CA ILE A 50 -24.04 -14.74 -6.46
C ILE A 50 -24.76 -14.10 -5.26
N PRO A 51 -24.85 -14.77 -4.10
CA PRO A 51 -25.59 -14.24 -2.95
C PRO A 51 -24.85 -13.16 -2.16
N VAL A 52 -23.51 -13.08 -2.25
CA VAL A 52 -22.69 -12.11 -1.53
C VAL A 52 -22.74 -10.76 -2.24
N ARG A 53 -23.18 -9.71 -1.54
CA ARG A 53 -23.42 -8.36 -2.08
C ARG A 53 -22.68 -7.27 -1.34
N SER A 54 -22.10 -7.59 -0.20
CA SER A 54 -21.40 -6.65 0.67
C SER A 54 -20.24 -7.33 1.40
N LEU A 55 -19.38 -6.53 2.02
CA LEU A 55 -18.36 -7.03 2.92
C LEU A 55 -18.96 -7.80 4.10
N ALA A 56 -20.10 -7.33 4.63
CA ALA A 56 -20.80 -8.03 5.69
C ALA A 56 -21.29 -9.42 5.26
N ASP A 57 -21.83 -9.55 4.05
CA ASP A 57 -22.23 -10.85 3.50
C ASP A 57 -21.01 -11.77 3.30
N LEU A 58 -19.88 -11.20 2.87
CA LEU A 58 -18.63 -11.95 2.69
C LEU A 58 -18.10 -12.50 4.03
N VAL A 59 -18.10 -11.65 5.08
CA VAL A 59 -17.72 -12.08 6.44
C VAL A 59 -18.64 -13.19 6.95
N ALA A 60 -19.95 -13.06 6.73
CA ALA A 60 -20.92 -14.09 7.11
C ALA A 60 -20.67 -15.41 6.35
N PHE A 61 -20.44 -15.34 5.05
CA PHE A 61 -20.12 -16.51 4.22
C PHE A 61 -18.86 -17.21 4.72
N ASN A 62 -17.79 -16.47 4.99
CA ASN A 62 -16.54 -17.04 5.49
C ASN A 62 -16.73 -17.71 6.87
N ASN A 63 -17.56 -17.14 7.75
CA ASN A 63 -17.87 -17.75 9.05
C ASN A 63 -18.68 -19.04 8.90
N GLU A 64 -19.63 -19.09 7.99
CA GLU A 64 -20.43 -20.29 7.70
C GLU A 64 -19.58 -21.41 7.07
N ASN A 65 -18.49 -21.04 6.38
CA ASN A 65 -17.58 -21.96 5.70
C ASN A 65 -16.16 -21.97 6.33
N ALA A 66 -16.05 -21.69 7.62
CA ALA A 66 -14.77 -21.46 8.31
C ALA A 66 -13.78 -22.65 8.22
N GLU A 67 -14.27 -23.87 8.12
CA GLU A 67 -13.40 -25.04 7.93
C GLU A 67 -12.56 -24.98 6.64
N VAL A 68 -13.04 -24.26 5.62
CA VAL A 68 -12.36 -24.10 4.33
C VAL A 68 -11.74 -22.73 4.23
N GLU A 69 -12.54 -21.67 4.44
CA GLU A 69 -12.14 -20.28 4.19
C GLU A 69 -11.19 -19.72 5.26
N GLN A 70 -11.25 -20.26 6.48
CA GLN A 70 -10.41 -19.83 7.59
C GLN A 70 -9.47 -20.93 8.11
N ALA A 71 -9.18 -21.94 7.28
CA ALA A 71 -8.38 -23.09 7.68
C ALA A 71 -6.90 -22.74 8.03
N ILE A 72 -6.36 -21.64 7.53
CA ILE A 72 -4.97 -21.24 7.70
C ILE A 72 -4.86 -19.95 8.52
N PHE A 73 -5.71 -18.95 8.24
CA PHE A 73 -5.76 -17.67 8.94
C PHE A 73 -7.21 -17.15 8.98
N GLY A 74 -7.50 -16.27 9.91
CA GLY A 74 -8.83 -15.66 10.08
C GLY A 74 -9.08 -14.49 9.13
N GLN A 75 -10.11 -13.69 9.42
CA GLN A 75 -10.54 -12.56 8.60
C GLN A 75 -10.59 -11.22 9.36
N ASP A 76 -9.70 -11.07 10.34
CA ASP A 76 -9.62 -9.89 11.21
C ASP A 76 -9.55 -8.55 10.45
N ILE A 77 -8.93 -8.55 9.26
CA ILE A 77 -8.88 -7.39 8.36
C ILE A 77 -10.28 -7.02 7.83
N PHE A 78 -11.08 -8.00 7.44
CA PHE A 78 -12.45 -7.77 6.99
C PHE A 78 -13.34 -7.27 8.12
N GLU A 79 -13.18 -7.87 9.30
CA GLU A 79 -13.91 -7.49 10.50
C GLU A 79 -13.57 -6.06 10.95
N SER A 80 -12.27 -5.70 10.97
CA SER A 80 -11.85 -4.32 11.26
C SER A 80 -12.36 -3.31 10.24
N SER A 81 -12.42 -3.70 8.96
CA SER A 81 -12.96 -2.83 7.91
C SER A 81 -14.46 -2.59 8.04
N LEU A 82 -15.23 -3.56 8.56
CA LEU A 82 -16.66 -3.34 8.86
C LEU A 82 -16.88 -2.27 9.94
N GLU A 83 -15.97 -2.19 10.91
CA GLU A 83 -16.03 -1.22 12.01
C GLU A 83 -15.37 0.13 11.66
N ALA A 84 -14.76 0.24 10.48
CA ALA A 84 -14.06 1.45 10.07
C ALA A 84 -15.01 2.66 9.96
N PRO A 85 -14.52 3.88 10.28
CA PRO A 85 -15.32 5.10 10.19
C PRO A 85 -15.86 5.34 8.78
N GLU A 86 -16.99 6.01 8.69
CA GLU A 86 -17.55 6.43 7.39
C GLU A 86 -16.64 7.49 6.73
N MET A 87 -16.61 7.49 5.39
CA MET A 87 -15.70 8.37 4.61
C MET A 87 -16.03 9.86 4.74
N ASP A 88 -17.19 10.24 5.23
CA ASP A 88 -17.58 11.63 5.52
C ASP A 88 -17.32 12.06 6.97
N SER A 89 -16.82 11.16 7.83
CA SER A 89 -16.48 11.46 9.22
C SER A 89 -15.21 12.31 9.33
N ASP A 90 -15.14 13.15 10.36
CA ASP A 90 -13.93 13.93 10.67
C ASP A 90 -12.71 13.02 10.87
N THR A 91 -12.89 11.88 11.53
CA THR A 91 -11.81 10.91 11.75
C THR A 91 -11.18 10.40 10.46
N TYR A 92 -11.98 10.05 9.46
CA TYR A 92 -11.49 9.65 8.13
C TYR A 92 -10.84 10.84 7.41
N GLN A 93 -11.47 12.02 7.43
CA GLN A 93 -10.97 13.20 6.73
C GLN A 93 -9.61 13.67 7.29
N ASP A 94 -9.44 13.65 8.61
CA ASP A 94 -8.18 13.98 9.27
C ASP A 94 -7.07 12.97 8.92
N ALA A 95 -7.40 11.68 8.94
CA ALA A 95 -6.46 10.64 8.52
C ALA A 95 -6.05 10.78 7.05
N LEU A 96 -7.01 11.03 6.17
CA LEU A 96 -6.75 11.27 4.74
C LEU A 96 -5.89 12.51 4.51
N ALA A 97 -6.14 13.60 5.24
CA ALA A 97 -5.33 14.82 5.17
C ALA A 97 -3.90 14.55 5.63
N LEU A 98 -3.72 13.81 6.74
CA LEU A 98 -2.40 13.45 7.26
C LEU A 98 -1.59 12.63 6.23
N ILE A 99 -2.15 11.55 5.68
CA ILE A 99 -1.42 10.70 4.73
C ILE A 99 -1.11 11.43 3.42
N ARG A 100 -2.01 12.27 2.93
CA ARG A 100 -1.78 13.09 1.73
C ARG A 100 -0.67 14.11 1.96
N LYS A 101 -0.73 14.85 3.07
CA LYS A 101 0.32 15.82 3.42
C LYS A 101 1.67 15.11 3.53
N THR A 102 1.75 14.00 4.25
CA THR A 102 2.99 13.27 4.48
C THR A 102 3.59 12.68 3.20
N THR A 103 2.76 12.17 2.29
CA THR A 103 3.27 11.49 1.07
C THR A 103 3.43 12.43 -0.13
N ARG A 104 2.66 13.52 -0.18
CA ARG A 104 2.72 14.52 -1.26
C ARG A 104 3.58 15.71 -0.85
N ASP A 105 3.02 16.65 -0.07
CA ASP A 105 3.60 17.96 0.19
C ASP A 105 4.94 17.87 0.93
N ASP A 106 5.01 17.05 2.00
CA ASP A 106 6.20 16.82 2.82
C ASP A 106 7.02 15.61 2.33
N GLY A 107 6.45 14.81 1.42
CA GLY A 107 7.05 13.62 0.84
C GLY A 107 7.61 13.83 -0.56
N ILE A 108 6.95 13.29 -1.57
CA ILE A 108 7.47 13.26 -2.96
C ILE A 108 7.76 14.66 -3.47
N ASP A 109 6.85 15.63 -3.30
CA ASP A 109 7.02 16.98 -3.82
C ASP A 109 8.18 17.71 -3.14
N ALA A 110 8.31 17.57 -1.81
CA ALA A 110 9.43 18.13 -1.07
C ALA A 110 10.77 17.52 -1.51
N LEU A 111 10.84 16.19 -1.63
CA LEU A 111 12.06 15.49 -2.03
C LEU A 111 12.51 15.88 -3.44
N LEU A 112 11.59 15.98 -4.39
CA LEU A 112 11.91 16.43 -5.75
C LEU A 112 12.44 17.87 -5.76
N ARG A 113 11.77 18.77 -5.07
CA ARG A 113 12.12 20.20 -5.00
C ARG A 113 13.45 20.41 -4.26
N ASP A 114 13.59 19.87 -3.06
CA ASP A 114 14.70 20.17 -2.15
C ASP A 114 16.02 19.56 -2.63
N HIS A 115 15.94 18.50 -3.43
CA HIS A 115 17.11 17.86 -4.07
C HIS A 115 17.32 18.23 -5.54
N ASP A 116 16.46 19.08 -6.11
CA ASP A 116 16.49 19.49 -7.52
C ASP A 116 16.55 18.29 -8.48
N VAL A 117 15.68 17.31 -8.25
CA VAL A 117 15.57 16.08 -9.06
C VAL A 117 14.18 15.92 -9.67
N GLN A 118 14.08 15.27 -10.82
CA GLN A 118 12.83 15.07 -11.55
C GLN A 118 12.13 13.77 -11.20
N VAL A 119 12.88 12.79 -10.68
CA VAL A 119 12.38 11.44 -10.40
C VAL A 119 13.05 10.92 -9.13
N LEU A 120 12.26 10.36 -8.23
CA LEU A 120 12.76 9.57 -7.11
C LEU A 120 12.89 8.11 -7.53
N MET A 121 13.87 7.40 -6.99
CA MET A 121 14.03 5.97 -7.23
C MET A 121 14.46 5.22 -5.97
N GLY A 122 14.01 3.98 -5.88
CA GLY A 122 14.41 3.07 -4.81
C GLY A 122 14.01 1.63 -5.11
N PRO A 123 14.50 0.63 -4.36
CA PRO A 123 13.97 -0.72 -4.49
C PRO A 123 12.46 -0.72 -4.29
N SER A 124 11.72 -1.46 -5.13
CA SER A 124 10.24 -1.44 -5.10
C SER A 124 9.68 -1.97 -3.80
N GLY A 125 10.34 -2.97 -3.24
CA GLY A 125 10.00 -3.58 -1.96
C GLY A 125 11.15 -4.43 -1.45
N PRO A 126 11.01 -5.00 -0.25
CA PRO A 126 11.94 -6.00 0.26
C PRO A 126 11.89 -7.28 -0.59
N VAL A 127 12.84 -8.18 -0.36
CA VAL A 127 12.76 -9.54 -0.91
C VAL A 127 11.54 -10.23 -0.34
N SER A 128 10.71 -10.84 -1.20
CA SER A 128 9.52 -11.58 -0.74
C SER A 128 9.89 -12.64 0.30
N PRO A 129 9.23 -12.65 1.47
CA PRO A 129 9.45 -13.67 2.49
C PRO A 129 8.93 -15.04 2.01
N ARG A 130 9.30 -16.08 2.73
CA ARG A 130 8.67 -17.39 2.56
C ARG A 130 7.29 -17.36 3.21
N VAL A 131 6.33 -18.03 2.58
CA VAL A 131 5.06 -18.35 3.23
C VAL A 131 5.34 -19.33 4.36
N ASP A 132 4.98 -18.98 5.59
CA ASP A 132 5.13 -19.82 6.78
C ASP A 132 3.80 -19.92 7.52
N VAL A 133 3.07 -20.97 7.27
CA VAL A 133 1.75 -21.22 7.88
C VAL A 133 1.81 -21.62 9.37
N VAL A 134 3.01 -21.87 9.91
CA VAL A 134 3.20 -22.27 11.31
C VAL A 134 3.56 -21.07 12.19
N ASN A 135 4.50 -20.22 11.72
CA ASN A 135 5.01 -19.10 12.49
C ASN A 135 4.38 -17.75 12.07
N GLY A 136 3.59 -17.74 11.01
CA GLY A 136 2.98 -16.56 10.44
C GLY A 136 3.91 -15.77 9.52
N ASP A 137 3.43 -14.66 9.00
CA ASP A 137 4.15 -13.84 8.05
C ASP A 137 5.31 -13.08 8.70
N VAL A 138 6.44 -13.08 8.02
CA VAL A 138 7.59 -12.25 8.39
C VAL A 138 7.56 -10.97 7.57
N TRP A 139 7.17 -9.86 8.20
CA TRP A 139 7.16 -8.55 7.57
C TRP A 139 8.50 -7.86 7.74
N PRO A 140 9.21 -7.54 6.65
CA PRO A 140 10.39 -6.69 6.71
C PRO A 140 10.04 -5.31 7.27
N ALA A 141 10.96 -4.69 8.01
CA ALA A 141 10.76 -3.38 8.63
C ALA A 141 10.56 -2.22 7.62
N TRP A 142 10.82 -2.46 6.34
CA TRP A 142 10.70 -1.47 5.28
C TRP A 142 9.66 -1.88 4.24
N ALA A 143 8.70 -0.98 3.99
CA ALA A 143 7.58 -1.24 3.09
C ALA A 143 7.92 -1.14 1.59
N GLY A 144 9.09 -0.61 1.24
CA GLY A 144 9.49 -0.36 -0.15
C GLY A 144 9.25 1.06 -0.62
N ALA A 145 10.02 1.50 -1.62
CA ALA A 145 9.91 2.85 -2.18
C ALA A 145 8.53 3.11 -2.81
N GLY A 146 7.89 2.08 -3.36
CA GLY A 146 6.57 2.20 -4.01
C GLY A 146 5.42 2.55 -3.07
N SER A 147 5.54 2.32 -1.75
CA SER A 147 4.47 2.60 -0.79
C SER A 147 4.09 4.07 -0.73
N MET A 148 5.06 4.97 -0.79
CA MET A 148 4.81 6.41 -0.79
C MET A 148 4.00 6.85 -2.02
N ALA A 149 4.37 6.38 -3.20
CA ALA A 149 3.63 6.67 -4.43
C ALA A 149 2.22 6.05 -4.42
N ALA A 150 2.07 4.83 -3.90
CA ALA A 150 0.77 4.16 -3.78
C ALA A 150 -0.19 4.95 -2.88
N ILE A 151 0.26 5.40 -1.70
CA ILE A 151 -0.58 6.15 -0.76
C ILE A 151 -0.88 7.56 -1.28
N SER A 152 0.09 8.21 -1.93
CA SER A 152 -0.11 9.55 -2.52
C SER A 152 -1.03 9.53 -3.75
N GLY A 153 -1.13 8.41 -4.46
CA GLY A 153 -1.76 8.33 -5.78
C GLY A 153 -0.92 8.98 -6.89
N TYR A 154 0.39 9.11 -6.68
CA TYR A 154 1.32 9.65 -7.66
C TYR A 154 1.84 8.57 -8.62
N PRO A 155 2.35 8.96 -9.80
CA PRO A 155 2.88 8.00 -10.78
C PRO A 155 4.01 7.16 -10.20
N ASN A 156 3.94 5.84 -10.42
CA ASN A 156 4.97 4.89 -10.06
C ASN A 156 5.18 3.86 -11.17
N LEU A 157 6.42 3.67 -11.58
CA LEU A 157 6.83 2.67 -12.57
C LEU A 157 7.83 1.73 -11.92
N THR A 158 7.57 0.42 -11.95
CA THR A 158 8.50 -0.60 -11.48
C THR A 158 9.09 -1.37 -12.65
N VAL A 159 10.42 -1.56 -12.63
CA VAL A 159 11.12 -2.41 -13.60
C VAL A 159 11.97 -3.46 -12.87
N PRO A 160 12.25 -4.61 -13.50
CA PRO A 160 13.12 -5.64 -12.92
C PRO A 160 14.52 -5.09 -12.64
N MET A 161 15.02 -5.31 -11.42
CA MET A 161 16.38 -4.89 -11.01
C MET A 161 17.37 -6.07 -10.97
N GLY A 162 16.86 -7.27 -10.71
CA GLY A 162 17.67 -8.48 -10.57
C GLY A 162 17.04 -9.49 -9.63
N THR A 163 17.88 -10.34 -9.02
CA THR A 163 17.43 -11.33 -8.04
C THR A 163 18.31 -11.33 -6.80
N VAL A 164 17.74 -11.69 -5.65
CA VAL A 164 18.43 -11.97 -4.40
C VAL A 164 18.12 -13.41 -4.00
N ALA A 165 19.11 -14.25 -3.91
CA ALA A 165 18.94 -15.69 -3.66
C ALA A 165 17.91 -16.37 -4.60
N GLY A 166 17.85 -15.93 -5.86
CA GLY A 166 16.88 -16.41 -6.86
C GLY A 166 15.50 -15.74 -6.83
N VAL A 167 15.19 -14.92 -5.81
CA VAL A 167 13.91 -14.20 -5.71
C VAL A 167 14.01 -12.88 -6.48
N PRO A 168 13.08 -12.57 -7.41
CA PRO A 168 13.08 -11.33 -8.17
C PRO A 168 12.92 -10.10 -7.28
N VAL A 169 13.61 -9.02 -7.63
CA VAL A 169 13.48 -7.70 -7.00
C VAL A 169 13.33 -6.62 -8.08
N GLY A 170 12.56 -5.59 -7.76
CA GLY A 170 12.30 -4.46 -8.65
C GLY A 170 12.91 -3.16 -8.16
N VAL A 171 13.05 -2.21 -9.06
CA VAL A 171 13.30 -0.81 -8.76
C VAL A 171 12.11 0.02 -9.20
N SER A 172 11.62 0.89 -8.32
CA SER A 172 10.55 1.83 -8.59
C SER A 172 11.10 3.21 -8.91
N PHE A 173 10.43 3.86 -9.86
CA PHE A 173 10.63 5.26 -10.21
C PHE A 173 9.31 5.97 -9.98
N MET A 174 9.35 7.10 -9.28
CA MET A 174 8.18 7.89 -8.96
C MET A 174 8.45 9.38 -9.15
N SER A 175 7.39 10.13 -9.44
CA SER A 175 7.45 11.57 -9.63
C SER A 175 6.20 12.22 -9.03
N GLY A 176 6.20 13.55 -8.98
CA GLY A 176 5.04 14.33 -8.58
C GLY A 176 3.88 14.21 -9.57
N ARG A 177 2.75 14.77 -9.20
CA ARG A 177 1.61 14.99 -10.09
C ARG A 177 1.89 16.29 -10.87
N ASP A 178 1.59 16.30 -12.17
CA ASP A 178 1.73 17.44 -13.07
C ASP A 178 1.04 18.71 -12.56
#